data_521b01dd54b33633ea5c14f00c0a7454
#
_entry.id   521b01dd54b33633ea5c14f00c0a7454
#
_cell.length_a   1.000
_cell.length_b   1.000
_cell.length_c   1.000
_cell.angle_alpha   90.00
_cell.angle_beta   90.00
_cell.angle_gamma   90.00
#
_symmetry.space_group_name_H-M   'P 1'
#
loop_
_entity.id
_entity.type
_entity.pdbx_description
1 polymer ?
#
loop_
_entity_poly.entity_id
_entity_poly.type
_entity_poly.pdbx_seq_one_letter_code
_entity_poly.pdbx_strand_id
1 'polypeptide(L)'
;EILIGLVGSEMCIRDRTNRYIDEWLKNKTYYRLQMFGSDTDNPDQRISEDVRLFVEMTLKFSIGVLKAFCTFVSFVFILYELSGSLEFTLAGQVWHIEGYLVWVALVYSIVGTGLTHLIGKKLVGLNFVQQRYEADFRFSMMRMRENAESVAFYSGEKQEGGVFKKRFKLLLDNFWKIVEKQKQLVWLNSGYSQIA
;
A
#
# COMPACT_ATOMS: atom_id res chain seq x y z
N GLU A 1 17.03 -19.92 -4.17
CA GLU A 1 16.38 -19.15 -3.08
C GLU A 1 14.98 -18.63 -3.46
N ILE A 2 14.74 -18.16 -4.69
CA ILE A 2 13.43 -17.68 -5.16
C ILE A 2 12.37 -18.79 -5.15
N LEU A 3 12.74 -20.01 -5.53
CA LEU A 3 11.86 -21.19 -5.56
C LEU A 3 11.38 -21.62 -4.17
N ILE A 4 12.23 -21.56 -3.15
CA ILE A 4 11.89 -21.93 -1.77
C ILE A 4 10.92 -20.91 -1.16
N GLY A 5 11.09 -19.61 -1.47
CA GLY A 5 10.16 -18.57 -1.07
C GLY A 5 8.77 -18.72 -1.71
N LEU A 6 8.72 -19.11 -2.98
CA LEU A 6 7.47 -19.38 -3.70
C LEU A 6 6.71 -20.59 -3.14
N VAL A 7 7.39 -21.71 -2.89
CA VAL A 7 6.78 -22.92 -2.31
C VAL A 7 6.29 -22.65 -0.88
N GLY A 8 7.04 -21.93 -0.07
CA GLY A 8 6.61 -21.55 1.27
C GLY A 8 5.39 -20.62 1.28
N SER A 9 5.32 -19.68 0.34
CA SER A 9 4.16 -18.79 0.20
C SER A 9 2.91 -19.52 -0.25
N GLU A 10 3.02 -20.45 -1.21
CA GLU A 10 1.89 -21.26 -1.66
C GLU A 10 1.33 -22.15 -0.55
N MET A 11 2.18 -22.78 0.24
CA MET A 11 1.74 -23.58 1.40
C MET A 11 0.99 -22.70 2.42
N CYS A 12 1.53 -21.53 2.78
CA CYS A 12 0.88 -20.60 3.69
C CYS A 12 -0.46 -20.08 3.15
N ILE A 13 -0.54 -19.75 1.86
CA ILE A 13 -1.78 -19.31 1.22
C ILE A 13 -2.82 -20.43 1.29
N ARG A 14 -2.46 -21.65 0.88
CA ARG A 14 -3.34 -22.80 0.87
C ARG A 14 -3.89 -23.12 2.28
N ASP A 15 -3.02 -23.20 3.27
CA ASP A 15 -3.42 -23.59 4.62
C ASP A 15 -4.33 -22.52 5.26
N ARG A 16 -4.03 -21.25 5.06
CA ARG A 16 -4.88 -20.15 5.54
C ARG A 16 -6.22 -20.12 4.82
N THR A 17 -6.22 -20.25 3.50
CA THR A 17 -7.45 -20.26 2.69
C THR A 17 -8.37 -21.41 3.11
N ASN A 18 -7.83 -22.64 3.26
CA ASN A 18 -8.60 -23.79 3.71
C ASN A 18 -9.20 -23.55 5.10
N ARG A 19 -8.41 -23.03 6.03
CA ARG A 19 -8.90 -22.70 7.37
C ARG A 19 -10.05 -21.69 7.36
N TYR A 20 -9.94 -20.61 6.56
CA TYR A 20 -11.01 -19.63 6.46
C TYR A 20 -12.25 -20.16 5.75
N ILE A 21 -12.11 -21.05 4.76
CA ILE A 21 -13.23 -21.77 4.14
C ILE A 21 -13.94 -22.63 5.19
N ASP A 22 -13.20 -23.40 5.98
CA ASP A 22 -13.76 -24.26 7.02
C ASP A 22 -14.49 -23.44 8.11
N GLU A 23 -13.91 -22.34 8.55
CA GLU A 23 -14.55 -21.44 9.52
C GLU A 23 -15.80 -20.75 8.94
N TRP A 24 -15.79 -20.37 7.66
CA TRP A 24 -16.94 -19.78 6.98
C TRP A 24 -18.10 -20.73 6.81
N LEU A 25 -17.81 -21.98 6.52
CA LEU A 25 -18.84 -23.06 6.40
C LEU A 25 -19.34 -23.57 7.75
N LYS A 26 -18.49 -23.49 8.79
CA LYS A 26 -18.81 -23.98 10.13
C LYS A 26 -19.98 -23.19 10.74
N ASN A 27 -20.91 -23.91 11.37
CA ASN A 27 -22.07 -23.32 12.06
C ASN A 27 -22.94 -22.39 11.19
N LYS A 28 -22.95 -22.61 9.88
CA LYS A 28 -23.68 -21.76 8.90
C LYS A 28 -23.29 -20.27 9.00
N THR A 29 -22.00 -19.99 9.23
CA THR A 29 -21.50 -18.61 9.39
C THR A 29 -21.78 -17.77 8.15
N TYR A 30 -21.66 -18.33 6.94
CA TYR A 30 -22.01 -17.67 5.67
C TYR A 30 -23.45 -17.11 5.67
N TYR A 31 -24.40 -17.87 6.21
CA TYR A 31 -25.81 -17.46 6.29
C TYR A 31 -26.02 -16.38 7.37
N ARG A 32 -25.38 -16.56 8.52
CA ARG A 32 -25.46 -15.58 9.62
C ARG A 32 -24.90 -14.22 9.24
N LEU A 33 -23.79 -14.17 8.51
CA LEU A 33 -23.21 -12.93 7.99
C LEU A 33 -24.17 -12.19 7.05
N GLN A 34 -24.91 -12.93 6.22
CA GLN A 34 -25.92 -12.36 5.33
C GLN A 34 -27.14 -11.79 6.08
N MET A 35 -27.61 -12.48 7.12
CA MET A 35 -28.84 -12.10 7.83
C MET A 35 -28.64 -10.97 8.85
N PHE A 36 -27.48 -10.89 9.49
CA PHE A 36 -27.22 -9.93 10.57
C PHE A 36 -26.45 -8.68 10.11
N GLY A 37 -26.27 -8.50 8.79
CA GLY A 37 -25.74 -7.26 8.21
C GLY A 37 -24.43 -6.83 8.85
N SER A 38 -23.44 -7.73 8.98
CA SER A 38 -22.11 -7.31 9.41
C SER A 38 -21.52 -6.38 8.34
N ASP A 39 -20.78 -5.35 8.78
CA ASP A 39 -19.99 -4.47 7.91
C ASP A 39 -18.93 -5.21 7.06
N THR A 40 -18.97 -6.54 7.08
CA THR A 40 -18.05 -7.41 6.34
C THR A 40 -18.53 -7.55 4.90
N ASP A 41 -18.04 -6.67 4.07
CA ASP A 41 -18.28 -6.68 2.63
C ASP A 41 -17.57 -7.88 1.98
N ASN A 42 -18.32 -8.68 1.20
CA ASN A 42 -17.84 -9.75 0.33
C ASN A 42 -16.85 -10.74 0.99
N PRO A 43 -17.27 -11.63 1.89
CA PRO A 43 -16.38 -12.60 2.56
C PRO A 43 -15.70 -13.57 1.58
N ASP A 44 -16.31 -13.87 0.46
CA ASP A 44 -15.79 -14.68 -0.65
C ASP A 44 -14.55 -14.02 -1.28
N GLN A 45 -14.59 -12.73 -1.56
CA GLN A 45 -13.45 -11.96 -2.07
C GLN A 45 -12.31 -11.89 -1.05
N ARG A 46 -12.65 -11.72 0.24
CA ARG A 46 -11.64 -11.68 1.30
C ARG A 46 -10.91 -13.00 1.46
N ILE A 47 -11.59 -14.11 1.35
CA ILE A 47 -10.98 -15.45 1.43
C ILE A 47 -10.11 -15.71 0.20
N SER A 48 -10.55 -15.32 -1.00
CA SER A 48 -9.83 -15.61 -2.25
C SER A 48 -8.66 -14.65 -2.53
N GLU A 49 -8.83 -13.35 -2.28
CA GLU A 49 -7.86 -12.32 -2.67
C GLU A 49 -7.05 -11.79 -1.49
N ASP A 50 -7.71 -11.43 -0.37
CA ASP A 50 -7.03 -10.75 0.74
C ASP A 50 -6.03 -11.68 1.44
N VAL A 51 -6.33 -12.98 1.55
CA VAL A 51 -5.41 -13.97 2.14
C VAL A 51 -4.12 -14.04 1.32
N ARG A 52 -4.23 -14.09 0.00
CA ARG A 52 -3.06 -14.12 -0.89
C ARG A 52 -2.25 -12.83 -0.78
N LEU A 53 -2.92 -11.68 -0.87
CA LEU A 53 -2.27 -10.37 -0.75
C LEU A 53 -1.58 -10.19 0.61
N PHE A 54 -2.22 -10.64 1.68
CA PHE A 54 -1.64 -10.59 3.03
C PHE A 54 -0.34 -11.38 3.12
N VAL A 55 -0.32 -12.62 2.64
CA VAL A 55 0.88 -13.46 2.67
C VAL A 55 1.99 -12.86 1.82
N GLU A 56 1.68 -12.43 0.57
CA GLU A 56 2.64 -11.79 -0.33
C GLU A 56 3.24 -10.52 0.28
N MET A 57 2.40 -9.65 0.83
CA MET A 57 2.85 -8.39 1.45
C MET A 57 3.66 -8.63 2.72
N THR A 58 3.26 -9.59 3.55
CA THR A 58 3.98 -9.94 4.78
C THR A 58 5.37 -10.47 4.47
N LEU A 59 5.50 -11.34 3.48
CA LEU A 59 6.80 -11.86 3.04
C LEU A 59 7.69 -10.77 2.46
N LYS A 60 7.15 -9.94 1.56
CA LYS A 60 7.89 -8.78 0.99
C LYS A 60 8.37 -7.83 2.08
N PHE A 61 7.50 -7.53 3.04
CA PHE A 61 7.82 -6.63 4.14
C PHE A 61 8.92 -7.25 5.04
N SER A 62 8.78 -8.52 5.44
CA SER A 62 9.74 -9.19 6.31
C SER A 62 11.12 -9.28 5.68
N ILE A 63 11.20 -9.67 4.41
CA ILE A 63 12.46 -9.73 3.65
C ILE A 63 13.04 -8.32 3.47
N GLY A 64 12.19 -7.33 3.17
CA GLY A 64 12.59 -5.94 3.02
C GLY A 64 13.18 -5.35 4.30
N VAL A 65 12.56 -5.60 5.45
CA VAL A 65 13.06 -5.17 6.75
C VAL A 65 14.40 -5.83 7.08
N LEU A 66 14.52 -7.14 6.86
CA LEU A 66 15.79 -7.86 7.09
C LEU A 66 16.91 -7.29 6.22
N LYS A 67 16.63 -7.10 4.92
CA LYS A 67 17.60 -6.49 3.99
C LYS A 67 17.99 -5.08 4.43
N ALA A 68 17.01 -4.25 4.79
CA ALA A 68 17.27 -2.88 5.25
C ALA A 68 18.12 -2.85 6.53
N PHE A 69 17.84 -3.76 7.47
CA PHE A 69 18.60 -3.88 8.70
C PHE A 69 20.07 -4.28 8.43
N CYS A 70 20.30 -5.31 7.64
CA CYS A 70 21.66 -5.73 7.27
C CYS A 70 22.41 -4.62 6.55
N THR A 71 21.75 -3.93 5.60
CA THR A 71 22.36 -2.80 4.89
C THR A 71 22.69 -1.65 5.85
N PHE A 72 21.78 -1.31 6.73
CA PHE A 72 21.98 -0.24 7.74
C PHE A 72 23.18 -0.53 8.62
N VAL A 73 23.28 -1.73 9.20
CA VAL A 73 24.40 -2.12 10.04
C VAL A 73 25.73 -2.03 9.27
N SER A 74 25.79 -2.56 8.06
CA SER A 74 26.99 -2.53 7.22
C SER A 74 27.42 -1.09 6.90
N PHE A 75 26.45 -0.22 6.53
CA PHE A 75 26.77 1.18 6.22
C PHE A 75 27.21 1.99 7.44
N VAL A 76 26.64 1.74 8.61
CA VAL A 76 27.08 2.44 9.85
C VAL A 76 28.54 2.13 10.13
N PHE A 77 28.97 0.87 10.00
CA PHE A 77 30.38 0.52 10.19
C PHE A 77 31.30 1.24 9.19
N ILE A 78 30.94 1.20 7.91
CA ILE A 78 31.74 1.84 6.84
C ILE A 78 31.82 3.36 7.07
N LEU A 79 30.69 4.01 7.37
CA LEU A 79 30.65 5.44 7.60
C LEU A 79 31.44 5.85 8.86
N TYR A 80 31.40 5.02 9.90
CA TYR A 80 32.14 5.29 11.13
C TYR A 80 33.66 5.25 10.89
N GLU A 81 34.15 4.23 10.19
CA GLU A 81 35.58 4.13 9.86
C GLU A 81 36.06 5.23 8.88
N LEU A 82 35.19 5.58 7.91
CA LEU A 82 35.55 6.58 6.89
C LEU A 82 35.51 8.02 7.43
N SER A 83 34.68 8.28 8.47
CA SER A 83 34.38 9.64 8.84
C SER A 83 35.53 10.38 9.56
N GLY A 84 36.44 9.68 10.19
CA GLY A 84 37.47 10.33 11.03
C GLY A 84 36.88 11.20 12.15
N SER A 85 37.67 12.12 12.68
CA SER A 85 37.26 13.09 13.69
C SER A 85 37.08 14.48 13.09
N LEU A 86 35.94 15.11 13.36
CA LEU A 86 35.67 16.49 12.99
C LEU A 86 35.86 17.39 14.21
N GLU A 87 36.86 18.29 14.11
CA GLU A 87 37.11 19.30 15.12
C GLU A 87 36.55 20.64 14.68
N PHE A 88 35.65 21.20 15.45
CA PHE A 88 35.17 22.55 15.22
C PHE A 88 35.13 23.35 16.51
N THR A 89 35.52 24.62 16.42
CA THR A 89 35.49 25.57 17.54
C THR A 89 34.18 26.35 17.50
N LEU A 90 33.32 26.13 18.48
CA LEU A 90 32.11 26.91 18.67
C LEU A 90 32.18 27.61 20.05
N ALA A 91 31.99 28.91 20.07
CA ALA A 91 32.01 29.71 21.31
C ALA A 91 33.29 29.55 22.18
N GLY A 92 34.45 29.30 21.57
CA GLY A 92 35.71 29.15 22.28
C GLY A 92 36.01 27.77 22.88
N GLN A 93 35.12 26.81 22.66
CA GLN A 93 35.34 25.40 23.00
C GLN A 93 35.56 24.56 21.75
N VAL A 94 36.55 23.67 21.79
CA VAL A 94 36.80 22.69 20.72
C VAL A 94 35.93 21.47 20.96
N TRP A 95 35.03 21.23 20.02
CA TRP A 95 34.17 20.04 20.00
C TRP A 95 34.79 18.99 19.08
N HIS A 96 34.93 17.78 19.63
CA HIS A 96 35.46 16.63 18.91
C HIS A 96 34.34 15.64 18.70
N ILE A 97 33.91 15.46 17.44
CA ILE A 97 32.84 14.51 17.10
C ILE A 97 33.44 13.40 16.25
N GLU A 98 33.55 12.22 16.86
CA GLU A 98 33.92 11.01 16.14
C GLU A 98 32.72 10.47 15.35
N GLY A 99 32.96 9.97 14.15
CA GLY A 99 31.88 9.38 13.33
C GLY A 99 30.84 10.38 12.82
N TYR A 100 31.19 11.65 12.59
CA TYR A 100 30.24 12.70 12.23
C TYR A 100 29.40 12.39 10.99
N LEU A 101 29.94 11.60 10.04
CA LEU A 101 29.16 11.18 8.84
C LEU A 101 27.96 10.31 9.18
N VAL A 102 28.05 9.49 10.24
CA VAL A 102 26.92 8.68 10.72
C VAL A 102 25.79 9.58 11.22
N TRP A 103 26.13 10.62 11.99
CA TRP A 103 25.14 11.58 12.50
C TRP A 103 24.49 12.39 11.39
N VAL A 104 25.28 12.86 10.42
CA VAL A 104 24.77 13.58 9.24
C VAL A 104 23.81 12.69 8.44
N ALA A 105 24.19 11.44 8.17
CA ALA A 105 23.35 10.48 7.45
C ALA A 105 22.06 10.17 8.22
N LEU A 106 22.11 10.08 9.55
CA LEU A 106 20.95 9.81 10.39
C LEU A 106 19.97 10.99 10.37
N VAL A 107 20.45 12.22 10.56
CA VAL A 107 19.61 13.43 10.47
C VAL A 107 19.00 13.56 9.08
N TYR A 108 19.80 13.35 8.04
CA TYR A 108 19.35 13.35 6.66
C TYR A 108 18.22 12.34 6.44
N SER A 109 18.38 11.10 6.90
CA SER A 109 17.37 10.04 6.78
C SER A 109 16.06 10.37 7.53
N ILE A 110 16.15 10.95 8.73
CA ILE A 110 14.98 11.36 9.51
C ILE A 110 14.21 12.46 8.79
N VAL A 111 14.91 13.47 8.28
CA VAL A 111 14.29 14.58 7.53
C VAL A 111 13.61 14.06 6.27
N GLY A 112 14.29 13.23 5.47
CA GLY A 112 13.72 12.63 4.25
C GLY A 112 12.50 11.77 4.53
N THR A 113 12.57 10.94 5.57
CA THR A 113 11.43 10.09 5.98
C THR A 113 10.25 10.95 6.46
N GLY A 114 10.50 12.00 7.24
CA GLY A 114 9.47 12.93 7.69
C GLY A 114 8.75 13.63 6.53
N LEU A 115 9.51 14.16 5.58
CA LEU A 115 8.95 14.81 4.38
C LEU A 115 8.13 13.83 3.52
N THR A 116 8.66 12.62 3.29
CA THR A 116 7.96 11.56 2.55
C THR A 116 6.67 11.15 3.26
N HIS A 117 6.69 11.02 4.59
CA HIS A 117 5.50 10.68 5.37
C HIS A 117 4.42 11.76 5.28
N LEU A 118 4.78 13.04 5.36
CA LEU A 118 3.83 14.16 5.26
C LEU A 118 3.05 14.16 3.94
N ILE A 119 3.73 13.87 2.84
CA ILE A 119 3.10 13.80 1.51
C ILE A 119 2.34 12.48 1.36
N GLY A 120 2.98 11.36 1.75
CA GLY A 120 2.46 10.00 1.57
C GLY A 120 1.19 9.72 2.36
N LYS A 121 1.03 10.30 3.55
CA LYS A 121 -0.17 10.13 4.38
C LYS A 121 -1.46 10.46 3.63
N LYS A 122 -1.46 11.48 2.78
CA LYS A 122 -2.64 11.87 1.98
C LYS A 122 -2.96 10.85 0.88
N LEU A 123 -1.96 10.15 0.36
CA LEU A 123 -2.13 9.12 -0.67
C LEU A 123 -2.93 7.91 -0.16
N VAL A 124 -2.77 7.54 1.10
CA VAL A 124 -3.51 6.41 1.71
C VAL A 124 -5.01 6.64 1.62
N GLY A 125 -5.48 7.83 2.03
CA GLY A 125 -6.90 8.18 1.95
C GLY A 125 -7.42 8.25 0.51
N LEU A 126 -6.63 8.82 -0.42
CA LEU A 126 -7.01 8.91 -1.83
C LEU A 126 -7.09 7.52 -2.48
N ASN A 127 -6.18 6.60 -2.16
CA ASN A 127 -6.22 5.22 -2.67
C ASN A 127 -7.42 4.44 -2.12
N PHE A 128 -7.79 4.64 -0.86
CA PHE A 128 -8.99 4.04 -0.29
C PHE A 128 -10.25 4.51 -1.03
N VAL A 129 -10.37 5.82 -1.29
CA VAL A 129 -11.49 6.39 -2.06
C VAL A 129 -11.47 5.88 -3.50
N GLN A 130 -10.28 5.70 -4.10
CA GLN A 130 -10.13 5.13 -5.44
C GLN A 130 -10.72 3.73 -5.54
N GLN A 131 -10.35 2.84 -4.61
CA GLN A 131 -10.88 1.48 -4.55
C GLN A 131 -12.41 1.46 -4.43
N ARG A 132 -12.97 2.36 -3.62
CA ARG A 132 -14.42 2.50 -3.47
C ARG A 132 -15.08 2.92 -4.79
N TYR A 133 -14.55 3.93 -5.48
CA TYR A 133 -15.12 4.37 -6.76
C TYR A 133 -15.00 3.30 -7.85
N GLU A 134 -13.90 2.54 -7.87
CA GLU A 134 -13.74 1.40 -8.77
C GLU A 134 -14.76 0.29 -8.50
N ALA A 135 -14.98 -0.03 -7.22
CA ALA A 135 -16.00 -0.99 -6.82
C ALA A 135 -17.42 -0.53 -7.21
N ASP A 136 -17.76 0.74 -6.94
CA ASP A 136 -19.05 1.31 -7.31
C ASP A 136 -19.29 1.34 -8.83
N PHE A 137 -18.25 1.63 -9.60
CA PHE A 137 -18.32 1.61 -11.06
C PHE A 137 -18.51 0.17 -11.57
N ARG A 138 -17.73 -0.78 -11.09
CA ARG A 138 -17.86 -2.21 -11.45
C ARG A 138 -19.22 -2.76 -11.06
N PHE A 139 -19.71 -2.45 -9.86
CA PHE A 139 -21.02 -2.87 -9.39
C PHE A 139 -22.15 -2.35 -10.30
N SER A 140 -22.07 -1.09 -10.76
CA SER A 140 -23.09 -0.56 -11.67
C SER A 140 -23.12 -1.29 -13.01
N MET A 141 -21.96 -1.69 -13.54
CA MET A 141 -21.89 -2.49 -14.77
C MET A 141 -22.44 -3.91 -14.57
N MET A 142 -22.12 -4.54 -13.42
CA MET A 142 -22.69 -5.87 -13.09
C MET A 142 -24.19 -5.82 -12.98
N ARG A 143 -24.74 -4.84 -12.29
CA ARG A 143 -26.19 -4.65 -12.14
C ARG A 143 -26.89 -4.46 -13.50
N MET A 144 -26.30 -3.68 -14.41
CA MET A 144 -26.83 -3.57 -15.76
C MET A 144 -26.82 -4.92 -16.48
N ARG A 145 -25.73 -5.70 -16.36
CA ARG A 145 -25.64 -7.03 -16.98
C ARG A 145 -26.70 -8.00 -16.46
N GLU A 146 -26.96 -7.95 -15.15
CA GLU A 146 -28.00 -8.78 -14.51
C GLU A 146 -29.40 -8.39 -14.95
N ASN A 147 -29.65 -7.13 -15.27
CA ASN A 147 -30.94 -6.60 -15.69
C ASN A 147 -30.98 -6.24 -17.20
N ALA A 148 -30.08 -6.84 -18.00
CA ALA A 148 -29.89 -6.47 -19.41
C ALA A 148 -31.16 -6.56 -20.24
N GLU A 149 -32.01 -7.59 -20.02
CA GLU A 149 -33.26 -7.78 -20.70
C GLU A 149 -34.26 -6.65 -20.40
N SER A 150 -34.39 -6.26 -19.13
CA SER A 150 -35.24 -5.15 -18.71
C SER A 150 -34.77 -3.82 -19.28
N VAL A 151 -33.48 -3.57 -19.28
CA VAL A 151 -32.88 -2.34 -19.84
C VAL A 151 -33.14 -2.26 -21.34
N ALA A 152 -32.96 -3.37 -22.05
CA ALA A 152 -33.25 -3.45 -23.49
C ALA A 152 -34.76 -3.26 -23.80
N PHE A 153 -35.64 -3.87 -23.00
CA PHE A 153 -37.07 -3.77 -23.19
C PHE A 153 -37.60 -2.34 -23.02
N TYR A 154 -37.05 -1.60 -22.02
CA TYR A 154 -37.46 -0.22 -21.74
C TYR A 154 -36.58 0.83 -22.45
N SER A 155 -35.67 0.42 -23.33
CA SER A 155 -34.70 1.32 -24.00
C SER A 155 -33.95 2.24 -23.02
N GLY A 156 -33.52 1.66 -21.86
CA GLY A 156 -32.91 2.36 -20.75
C GLY A 156 -31.40 2.65 -20.90
N GLU A 157 -30.77 2.33 -22.05
CA GLU A 157 -29.32 2.43 -22.27
C GLU A 157 -28.80 3.83 -22.05
N LYS A 158 -29.59 4.85 -22.43
CA LYS A 158 -29.18 6.26 -22.26
C LYS A 158 -29.08 6.67 -20.80
N GLN A 159 -30.01 6.19 -19.96
CA GLN A 159 -30.03 6.41 -18.52
C GLN A 159 -28.85 5.71 -17.83
N GLU A 160 -28.68 4.42 -18.11
CA GLU A 160 -27.58 3.65 -17.53
C GLU A 160 -26.21 4.18 -17.99
N GLY A 161 -26.08 4.55 -19.28
CA GLY A 161 -24.88 5.22 -19.79
C GLY A 161 -24.57 6.55 -19.09
N GLY A 162 -25.60 7.30 -18.69
CA GLY A 162 -25.44 8.52 -17.87
C GLY A 162 -24.89 8.21 -16.47
N VAL A 163 -25.39 7.16 -15.84
CA VAL A 163 -24.90 6.70 -14.52
C VAL A 163 -23.43 6.26 -14.61
N PHE A 164 -23.06 5.47 -15.63
CA PHE A 164 -21.68 5.03 -15.84
C PHE A 164 -20.73 6.18 -16.04
N LYS A 165 -21.07 7.14 -16.90
CA LYS A 165 -20.25 8.32 -17.15
C LYS A 165 -20.04 9.15 -15.88
N LYS A 166 -21.09 9.31 -15.06
CA LYS A 166 -20.99 10.03 -13.79
C LYS A 166 -20.05 9.32 -12.80
N ARG A 167 -20.19 8.00 -12.63
CA ARG A 167 -19.32 7.21 -11.74
C ARG A 167 -17.88 7.18 -12.23
N PHE A 168 -17.69 6.99 -13.53
CA PHE A 168 -16.36 7.03 -14.15
C PHE A 168 -15.68 8.40 -13.99
N LYS A 169 -16.44 9.50 -14.10
CA LYS A 169 -15.91 10.84 -13.83
C LYS A 169 -15.39 10.99 -12.41
N LEU A 170 -16.13 10.50 -11.38
CA LEU A 170 -15.67 10.54 -9.99
C LEU A 170 -14.37 9.76 -9.80
N LEU A 171 -14.25 8.60 -10.45
CA LEU A 171 -13.04 7.79 -10.46
C LEU A 171 -11.86 8.56 -11.07
N LEU A 172 -12.05 9.19 -12.23
CA LEU A 172 -11.02 9.99 -12.90
C LEU A 172 -10.60 11.21 -12.08
N ASP A 173 -11.56 11.94 -11.50
CA ASP A 173 -11.29 13.12 -10.68
C ASP A 173 -10.44 12.78 -9.45
N ASN A 174 -10.69 11.62 -8.84
CA ASN A 174 -9.87 11.13 -7.73
C ASN A 174 -8.50 10.62 -8.21
N PHE A 175 -8.45 9.93 -9.35
CA PHE A 175 -7.20 9.47 -9.96
C PHE A 175 -6.24 10.64 -10.23
N TRP A 176 -6.73 11.75 -10.74
CA TRP A 176 -5.89 12.95 -10.95
C TRP A 176 -5.31 13.50 -9.65
N LYS A 177 -6.07 13.47 -8.55
CA LYS A 177 -5.54 13.84 -7.21
C LYS A 177 -4.42 12.91 -6.75
N ILE A 178 -4.55 11.60 -7.03
CA ILE A 178 -3.50 10.61 -6.74
C ILE A 178 -2.26 10.90 -7.56
N VAL A 179 -2.40 11.12 -8.87
CA VAL A 179 -1.29 11.44 -9.78
C VAL A 179 -0.54 12.71 -9.33
N GLU A 180 -1.27 13.75 -8.92
CA GLU A 180 -0.66 14.97 -8.41
C GLU A 180 0.17 14.71 -7.14
N LYS A 181 -0.34 13.92 -6.21
CA LYS A 181 0.39 13.56 -4.99
C LYS A 181 1.57 12.62 -5.26
N GLN A 182 1.42 11.67 -6.17
CA GLN A 182 2.53 10.83 -6.61
C GLN A 182 3.63 11.65 -7.29
N LYS A 183 3.26 12.63 -8.13
CA LYS A 183 4.20 13.56 -8.76
C LYS A 183 5.02 14.31 -7.69
N GLN A 184 4.36 14.82 -6.64
CA GLN A 184 5.05 15.49 -5.52
C GLN A 184 6.05 14.57 -4.82
N LEU A 185 5.69 13.29 -4.60
CA LEU A 185 6.60 12.30 -4.03
C LEU A 185 7.79 11.98 -4.93
N VAL A 186 7.54 11.81 -6.22
CA VAL A 186 8.61 11.56 -7.20
C VAL A 186 9.60 12.72 -7.23
N TRP A 187 9.10 13.96 -7.26
CA TRP A 187 9.95 15.17 -7.23
C TRP A 187 10.76 15.25 -5.94
N LEU A 188 10.13 15.00 -4.78
CA LEU A 188 10.83 14.96 -3.50
C LEU A 188 11.95 13.91 -3.52
N ASN A 189 11.62 12.66 -3.92
CA ASN A 189 12.58 11.56 -3.94
C ASN A 189 13.73 11.82 -4.91
N SER A 190 13.43 12.35 -6.10
CA SER A 190 14.47 12.69 -7.10
C SER A 190 15.38 13.82 -6.62
N GLY A 191 14.82 14.87 -6.04
CA GLY A 191 15.62 15.95 -5.44
C GLY A 191 16.46 15.47 -4.26
N TYR A 192 15.86 14.67 -3.39
CA TYR A 192 16.52 14.10 -2.23
C TYR A 192 17.68 13.18 -2.63
N SER A 193 17.50 12.30 -3.61
CA SER A 193 18.55 11.41 -4.11
C SER A 193 19.71 12.13 -4.83
N GLN A 194 19.50 13.35 -5.31
CA GLN A 194 20.57 14.14 -5.94
C GLN A 194 21.46 14.89 -4.92
N ILE A 195 20.97 15.09 -3.71
CA ILE A 195 21.70 15.77 -2.63
C ILE A 195 22.53 14.77 -1.81
N ALA A 196 22.15 13.49 -1.80
CA ALA A 196 22.85 12.42 -1.12
C ALA A 196 24.09 11.96 -1.89
#